data_01e126d507d97c385077553fd399477f
#
_entry.id   01e126d507d97c385077553fd399477f
#
_cell.length_a   1.000
_cell.length_b   1.000
_cell.length_c   1.000
_cell.angle_alpha   90.00
_cell.angle_beta   90.00
_cell.angle_gamma   90.00
#
_symmetry.space_group_name_H-M   'P 1'
#
loop_
_entity.id
_entity.type
_entity.pdbx_description
1 polymer ?
#
loop_
_entity_poly.entity_id
_entity_poly.type
_entity_poly.pdbx_seq_one_letter_code
_entity_poly.pdbx_strand_id
1 'polypeptide(L)'
;MLDPTSAFRPHHTQVHCSLNLNTETGRLSARSPNLQNQPALEKDQYRIRQAFTAEPGNSLVVADYGQLELRLLAHITNCQSMIDAFASGGCFHSRTAMGMFDHVKAAVGSGECLLEWDYSKGEQPTAPLLKDMFGSERRRAKVT
;
A
#
# COMPACT_ATOMS: atom_id res chain seq x y z
N MET A 1 22.13 11.39 8.49
CA MET A 1 23.29 12.29 8.55
C MET A 1 23.83 12.34 7.15
N LEU A 2 23.80 13.48 6.50
CA LEU A 2 24.42 13.65 5.18
C LEU A 2 25.93 13.55 5.38
N ASP A 3 26.62 12.77 4.58
CA ASP A 3 28.07 12.63 4.63
C ASP A 3 28.70 13.98 4.25
N PRO A 4 29.37 14.69 5.17
CA PRO A 4 29.96 16.00 4.88
C PRO A 4 31.19 15.92 3.99
N THR A 5 31.69 14.70 3.69
CA THR A 5 32.87 14.49 2.84
C THR A 5 32.51 14.19 1.40
N SER A 6 31.22 13.98 1.09
CA SER A 6 30.77 13.88 -0.29
C SER A 6 30.93 15.26 -0.91
N ALA A 7 32.00 15.47 -1.66
CA ALA A 7 32.21 16.67 -2.46
C ALA A 7 30.90 16.96 -3.19
N PHE A 8 30.33 18.13 -2.93
CA PHE A 8 29.04 18.60 -3.44
C PHE A 8 29.00 18.39 -4.97
N ARG A 9 28.56 17.23 -5.38
CA ARG A 9 28.21 16.96 -6.77
C ARG A 9 26.77 17.36 -6.92
N PRO A 10 26.45 18.43 -7.64
CA PRO A 10 25.12 19.03 -7.66
C PRO A 10 24.00 18.14 -8.24
N HIS A 11 24.30 16.88 -8.58
CA HIS A 11 23.35 16.02 -9.29
C HIS A 11 23.13 14.61 -8.72
N HIS A 12 23.86 14.20 -7.66
CA HIS A 12 23.70 12.83 -7.12
C HIS A 12 23.93 12.81 -5.61
N THR A 13 22.88 13.16 -4.85
CA THR A 13 22.91 12.97 -3.40
C THR A 13 22.23 11.64 -3.09
N GLN A 14 23.00 10.66 -2.63
CA GLN A 14 22.49 9.40 -2.13
C GLN A 14 22.35 9.47 -0.61
N VAL A 15 21.30 8.89 -0.08
CA VAL A 15 21.09 8.74 1.36
C VAL A 15 21.45 7.31 1.74
N HIS A 16 22.46 7.15 2.57
CA HIS A 16 22.92 5.85 3.06
C HIS A 16 22.42 5.64 4.49
N CYS A 17 21.71 4.56 4.72
CA CYS A 17 21.27 4.16 6.05
C CYS A 17 22.02 2.91 6.53
N SER A 18 22.10 2.72 7.83
CA SER A 18 22.57 1.46 8.42
C SER A 18 21.41 0.47 8.46
N LEU A 19 21.60 -0.74 7.94
CA LEU A 19 20.61 -1.80 7.90
C LEU A 19 20.92 -2.86 8.94
N ASN A 20 19.90 -3.33 9.67
CA ASN A 20 19.99 -4.47 10.56
C ASN A 20 19.16 -5.62 9.99
N LEU A 21 19.83 -6.72 9.70
CA LEU A 21 19.24 -7.96 9.17
C LEU A 21 18.85 -8.94 10.29
N ASN A 22 19.46 -8.80 11.47
CA ASN A 22 19.28 -9.70 12.60
C ASN A 22 18.08 -9.24 13.45
N THR A 23 16.87 -9.38 12.93
CA THR A 23 15.63 -9.12 13.67
C THR A 23 14.94 -10.44 14.00
N GLU A 24 14.20 -10.49 15.11
CA GLU A 24 13.48 -11.70 15.55
C GLU A 24 12.45 -12.18 14.52
N THR A 25 11.87 -11.26 13.78
CA THR A 25 10.84 -11.55 12.78
C THR A 25 11.38 -11.76 11.36
N GLY A 26 12.69 -11.63 11.14
CA GLY A 26 13.29 -11.65 9.82
C GLY A 26 13.02 -10.41 8.96
N ARG A 27 12.40 -9.38 9.54
CA ARG A 27 12.18 -8.10 8.86
C ARG A 27 13.45 -7.25 8.92
N LEU A 28 13.71 -6.52 7.82
CA LEU A 28 14.78 -5.53 7.79
C LEU A 28 14.42 -4.33 8.66
N SER A 29 15.36 -3.81 9.42
CA SER A 29 15.24 -2.50 10.06
C SER A 29 16.33 -1.55 9.61
N ALA A 30 16.02 -0.26 9.56
CA ALA A 30 16.94 0.79 9.11
C ALA A 30 17.12 1.87 10.19
N ARG A 31 18.36 2.41 10.29
CA ARG A 31 18.69 3.51 11.20
C ARG A 31 19.70 4.46 10.53
N SER A 32 19.73 5.69 11.01
CA SER A 32 20.72 6.72 10.67
C SER A 32 20.88 7.03 9.17
N PRO A 33 19.79 7.45 8.49
CA PRO A 33 18.42 7.67 8.92
C PRO A 33 17.53 6.43 8.75
N ASN A 34 16.38 6.40 9.43
CA ASN A 34 15.34 5.40 9.14
C ASN A 34 14.52 5.86 7.94
N LEU A 35 14.71 5.21 6.79
CA LEU A 35 14.00 5.50 5.54
C LEU A 35 12.73 4.65 5.32
N GLN A 36 12.42 3.73 6.24
CA GLN A 36 11.28 2.81 6.07
C GLN A 36 9.92 3.49 6.22
N ASN A 37 9.84 4.51 7.11
CA ASN A 37 8.60 5.19 7.43
C ASN A 37 8.48 6.53 6.69
N GLN A 38 8.22 6.47 5.40
CA GLN A 38 7.93 7.65 4.62
C GLN A 38 6.46 8.06 4.80
N PRO A 39 6.13 9.37 4.79
CA PRO A 39 4.75 9.82 4.86
C PRO A 39 3.87 9.16 3.80
N ALA A 40 2.64 8.80 4.17
CA ALA A 40 1.66 8.35 3.19
C ALA A 40 1.33 9.48 2.20
N LEU A 41 1.05 9.14 0.94
CA LEU A 41 0.79 10.12 -0.13
C LEU A 41 -0.25 11.19 0.27
N GLU A 42 -1.30 10.78 0.99
CA GLU A 42 -2.36 11.68 1.48
C GLU A 42 -1.88 12.69 2.54
N LYS A 43 -0.77 12.39 3.22
CA LYS A 43 -0.17 13.19 4.29
C LYS A 43 1.17 13.80 3.89
N ASP A 44 1.64 13.51 2.67
CA ASP A 44 2.94 13.95 2.17
C ASP A 44 2.85 15.35 1.56
N GLN A 45 2.68 16.35 2.43
CA GLN A 45 2.60 17.76 2.06
C GLN A 45 3.81 18.23 1.23
N TYR A 46 4.98 17.68 1.48
CA TYR A 46 6.23 18.06 0.84
C TYR A 46 6.64 17.16 -0.33
N ARG A 47 5.81 16.19 -0.69
CA ARG A 47 6.08 15.21 -1.76
C ARG A 47 7.43 14.52 -1.60
N ILE A 48 7.77 14.13 -0.37
CA ILE A 48 9.05 13.53 0.00
C ILE A 48 9.35 12.27 -0.83
N ARG A 49 8.30 11.47 -1.13
CA ARG A 49 8.47 10.27 -1.96
C ARG A 49 8.94 10.57 -3.38
N GLN A 50 8.63 11.74 -3.92
CA GLN A 50 9.08 12.15 -5.26
C GLN A 50 10.56 12.57 -5.30
N ALA A 51 11.18 12.81 -4.14
CA ALA A 51 12.62 13.08 -4.05
C ALA A 51 13.48 11.82 -4.28
N PHE A 52 12.87 10.63 -4.15
CA PHE A 52 13.56 9.36 -4.44
C PHE A 52 13.43 9.06 -5.93
N THR A 53 14.48 9.34 -6.66
CA THR A 53 14.54 9.19 -8.12
C THR A 53 15.61 8.20 -8.51
N ALA A 54 15.46 7.57 -9.68
CA ALA A 54 16.52 6.79 -10.28
C ALA A 54 17.57 7.70 -10.93
N GLU A 55 18.79 7.21 -11.10
CA GLU A 55 19.79 7.88 -11.92
C GLU A 55 19.33 7.99 -13.39
N PRO A 56 19.81 9.00 -14.14
CA PRO A 56 19.50 9.13 -15.56
C PRO A 56 19.77 7.82 -16.33
N GLY A 57 18.80 7.38 -17.12
CA GLY A 57 18.88 6.13 -17.86
C GLY A 57 18.43 4.89 -17.09
N ASN A 58 18.13 5.01 -15.80
CA ASN A 58 17.62 3.94 -14.95
C ASN A 58 16.18 4.20 -14.53
N SER A 59 15.51 3.16 -14.05
CA SER A 59 14.14 3.24 -13.51
C SER A 59 14.05 2.52 -12.18
N LEU A 60 13.27 3.06 -11.25
CA LEU A 60 12.91 2.37 -10.03
C LEU A 60 11.72 1.44 -10.32
N VAL A 61 11.91 0.14 -10.16
CA VAL A 61 10.84 -0.84 -10.23
C VAL A 61 10.41 -1.16 -8.79
N VAL A 62 9.16 -0.82 -8.47
CA VAL A 62 8.59 -1.08 -7.15
C VAL A 62 7.50 -2.13 -7.28
N ALA A 63 7.71 -3.29 -6.66
CA ALA A 63 6.75 -4.38 -6.63
C ALA A 63 6.51 -4.81 -5.19
N ASP A 64 5.26 -4.86 -4.79
CA ASP A 64 4.84 -5.26 -3.45
C ASP A 64 3.67 -6.23 -3.51
N TYR A 65 3.70 -7.27 -2.67
CA TYR A 65 2.59 -8.20 -2.57
C TYR A 65 1.44 -7.57 -1.78
N GLY A 66 0.31 -7.35 -2.43
CA GLY A 66 -0.88 -6.89 -1.74
C GLY A 66 -1.35 -7.90 -0.69
N GLN A 67 -1.29 -7.51 0.60
CA GLN A 67 -1.83 -8.27 1.72
C GLN A 67 -1.23 -9.69 1.86
N LEU A 68 0.08 -9.81 1.68
CA LEU A 68 0.78 -11.10 1.70
C LEU A 68 0.48 -11.91 2.97
N GLU A 69 0.52 -11.28 4.14
CA GLU A 69 0.28 -11.92 5.43
C GLU A 69 -1.13 -12.53 5.51
N LEU A 70 -2.14 -11.82 5.01
CA LEU A 70 -3.51 -12.32 4.99
C LEU A 70 -3.69 -13.47 3.99
N ARG A 71 -2.97 -13.43 2.86
CA ARG A 71 -2.97 -14.53 1.89
C ARG A 71 -2.33 -15.79 2.47
N LEU A 72 -1.21 -15.63 3.16
CA LEU A 72 -0.55 -16.72 3.86
C LEU A 72 -1.44 -17.28 4.99
N LEU A 73 -2.09 -16.40 5.75
CA LEU A 73 -3.04 -16.82 6.79
C LEU A 73 -4.19 -17.64 6.20
N ALA A 74 -4.81 -17.14 5.14
CA ALA A 74 -5.90 -17.85 4.45
C ALA A 74 -5.47 -19.25 3.99
N HIS A 75 -4.25 -19.38 3.46
CA HIS A 75 -3.68 -20.64 3.02
C HIS A 75 -3.40 -21.59 4.19
N ILE A 76 -2.71 -21.12 5.23
CA ILE A 76 -2.32 -21.94 6.39
C ILE A 76 -3.55 -22.43 7.17
N THR A 77 -4.54 -21.56 7.37
CA THR A 77 -5.78 -21.90 8.10
C THR A 77 -6.80 -22.62 7.23
N ASN A 78 -6.56 -22.72 5.93
CA ASN A 78 -7.53 -23.23 4.94
C ASN A 78 -8.92 -22.57 5.09
N CYS A 79 -8.94 -21.28 5.39
CA CYS A 79 -10.18 -20.52 5.59
C CYS A 79 -10.84 -20.23 4.24
N GLN A 80 -11.86 -21.02 3.88
CA GLN A 80 -12.51 -20.95 2.56
C GLN A 80 -13.04 -19.56 2.25
N SER A 81 -13.65 -18.87 3.21
CA SER A 81 -14.18 -17.53 3.00
C SER A 81 -13.11 -16.50 2.63
N MET A 82 -11.91 -16.60 3.22
CA MET A 82 -10.78 -15.75 2.86
C MET A 82 -10.22 -16.13 1.48
N ILE A 83 -10.09 -17.42 1.20
CA ILE A 83 -9.61 -17.92 -0.10
C ILE A 83 -10.53 -17.42 -1.21
N ASP A 84 -11.84 -17.57 -1.05
CA ASP A 84 -12.84 -17.12 -2.03
C ASP A 84 -12.82 -15.60 -2.21
N ALA A 85 -12.64 -14.86 -1.12
CA ALA A 85 -12.49 -13.40 -1.18
C ALA A 85 -11.24 -12.97 -1.99
N PHE A 86 -10.13 -13.68 -1.85
CA PHE A 86 -8.92 -13.41 -2.64
C PHE A 86 -9.05 -13.91 -4.09
N ALA A 87 -9.69 -15.05 -4.33
CA ALA A 87 -9.91 -15.60 -5.66
C ALA A 87 -10.84 -14.71 -6.50
N SER A 88 -11.85 -14.11 -5.86
CA SER A 88 -12.76 -13.15 -6.52
C SER A 88 -12.09 -11.85 -6.94
N GLY A 89 -10.81 -11.68 -6.59
CA GLY A 89 -10.05 -10.45 -6.82
C GLY A 89 -10.48 -9.32 -5.90
N GLY A 90 -9.75 -8.21 -6.01
CA GLY A 90 -10.13 -7.02 -5.31
C GLY A 90 -9.46 -6.82 -3.95
N CYS A 91 -9.75 -5.66 -3.34
CA CYS A 91 -9.21 -5.32 -2.05
C CYS A 91 -9.95 -6.07 -0.93
N PHE A 92 -9.25 -6.97 -0.25
CA PHE A 92 -9.80 -7.73 0.89
C PHE A 92 -10.48 -6.83 1.93
N HIS A 93 -9.85 -5.71 2.30
CA HIS A 93 -10.42 -4.77 3.29
C HIS A 93 -11.73 -4.11 2.82
N SER A 94 -11.86 -3.85 1.52
CA SER A 94 -13.11 -3.32 0.95
C SER A 94 -14.22 -4.36 1.00
N ARG A 95 -13.91 -5.63 0.72
CA ARG A 95 -14.87 -6.74 0.85
C ARG A 95 -15.26 -6.98 2.30
N THR A 96 -14.31 -6.91 3.22
CA THR A 96 -14.60 -7.03 4.65
C THR A 96 -15.52 -5.89 5.11
N ALA A 97 -15.25 -4.64 4.68
CA ALA A 97 -16.12 -3.50 5.00
C ALA A 97 -17.54 -3.70 4.45
N MET A 98 -17.67 -4.20 3.23
CA MET A 98 -18.98 -4.53 2.66
C MET A 98 -19.70 -5.63 3.46
N GLY A 99 -18.98 -6.60 3.99
CA GLY A 99 -19.54 -7.66 4.85
C GLY A 99 -19.92 -7.18 6.27
N MET A 100 -19.23 -6.16 6.79
CA MET A 100 -19.42 -5.65 8.15
C MET A 100 -20.48 -4.53 8.25
N PHE A 101 -20.72 -3.80 7.15
CA PHE A 101 -21.57 -2.61 7.18
C PHE A 101 -22.65 -2.69 6.10
N ASP A 102 -23.91 -2.81 6.53
CA ASP A 102 -25.06 -2.96 5.61
C ASP A 102 -25.23 -1.76 4.67
N HIS A 103 -24.95 -0.54 5.12
CA HIS A 103 -25.02 0.64 4.27
C HIS A 103 -23.95 0.62 3.16
N VAL A 104 -22.74 0.09 3.43
CA VAL A 104 -21.71 -0.10 2.41
C VAL A 104 -22.13 -1.15 1.39
N LYS A 105 -22.71 -2.25 1.88
CA LYS A 105 -23.26 -3.31 1.02
C LYS A 105 -24.37 -2.78 0.12
N ALA A 106 -25.27 -1.97 0.66
CA ALA A 106 -26.35 -1.34 -0.10
C ALA A 106 -25.82 -0.40 -1.19
N ALA A 107 -24.85 0.46 -0.87
CA ALA A 107 -24.24 1.39 -1.82
C ALA A 107 -23.49 0.70 -2.96
N VAL A 108 -22.81 -0.41 -2.67
CA VAL A 108 -22.19 -1.24 -3.74
C VAL A 108 -23.26 -1.93 -4.57
N GLY A 109 -24.32 -2.43 -3.94
CA GLY A 109 -25.43 -3.10 -4.62
C GLY A 109 -26.26 -2.18 -5.51
N SER A 110 -26.42 -0.91 -5.13
CA SER A 110 -27.10 0.11 -5.94
C SER A 110 -26.25 0.69 -7.07
N GLY A 111 -24.93 0.40 -7.07
CA GLY A 111 -24.00 0.97 -8.03
C GLY A 111 -23.56 2.41 -7.73
N GLU A 112 -23.89 2.95 -6.56
CA GLU A 112 -23.44 4.26 -6.09
C GLU A 112 -21.92 4.31 -5.89
N CYS A 113 -21.30 3.17 -5.53
CA CYS A 113 -19.86 3.05 -5.46
C CYS A 113 -19.39 1.71 -6.03
N LEU A 114 -18.17 1.72 -6.55
CA LEU A 114 -17.50 0.53 -7.05
C LEU A 114 -16.60 -0.06 -5.97
N LEU A 115 -16.63 -1.37 -5.85
CA LEU A 115 -15.74 -2.08 -4.93
C LEU A 115 -14.27 -1.85 -5.29
N GLU A 116 -13.99 -1.93 -6.59
CA GLU A 116 -12.66 -1.74 -7.19
C GLU A 116 -12.77 -1.32 -8.64
N TRP A 117 -11.66 -0.82 -9.19
CA TRP A 117 -11.53 -0.47 -10.60
C TRP A 117 -10.21 -1.00 -11.16
N ASP A 118 -10.29 -1.55 -12.36
CA ASP A 118 -9.13 -2.03 -13.11
C ASP A 118 -8.59 -0.92 -14.01
N TYR A 119 -7.58 -0.21 -13.54
CA TYR A 119 -6.92 0.87 -14.29
C TYR A 119 -6.11 0.38 -15.52
N SER A 120 -5.91 -0.93 -15.68
CA SER A 120 -5.19 -1.46 -16.83
C SER A 120 -5.92 -1.21 -18.16
N LYS A 121 -7.22 -0.98 -18.09
CA LYS A 121 -8.08 -0.67 -19.24
C LYS A 121 -8.00 0.78 -19.73
N GLY A 122 -7.27 1.65 -19.00
CA GLY A 122 -7.10 3.07 -19.39
C GLY A 122 -8.35 3.94 -19.24
N GLU A 123 -9.45 3.41 -18.72
CA GLU A 123 -10.69 4.12 -18.50
C GLU A 123 -10.79 4.65 -17.08
N GLN A 124 -11.52 5.76 -16.88
CA GLN A 124 -11.83 6.28 -15.56
C GLN A 124 -13.02 5.51 -14.95
N PRO A 125 -13.06 5.32 -13.63
CA PRO A 125 -14.18 4.69 -12.96
C PRO A 125 -15.48 5.48 -13.18
N THR A 126 -16.56 4.76 -13.46
CA THR A 126 -17.89 5.35 -13.71
C THR A 126 -18.59 5.84 -12.46
N ALA A 127 -18.16 5.36 -11.28
CA ALA A 127 -18.63 5.78 -9.98
C ALA A 127 -17.45 5.85 -8.99
N PRO A 128 -17.57 6.58 -7.87
CA PRO A 128 -16.52 6.65 -6.87
C PRO A 128 -16.18 5.26 -6.32
N LEU A 129 -14.93 5.05 -5.94
CA LEU A 129 -14.51 3.79 -5.36
C LEU A 129 -14.88 3.74 -3.87
N LEU A 130 -15.14 2.52 -3.36
CA LEU A 130 -15.42 2.29 -1.95
C LEU A 130 -14.32 2.86 -1.03
N LYS A 131 -13.06 2.78 -1.44
CA LYS A 131 -11.94 3.34 -0.68
C LYS A 131 -12.04 4.86 -0.49
N ASP A 132 -12.66 5.55 -1.42
CA ASP A 132 -12.78 7.01 -1.43
C ASP A 132 -14.06 7.46 -0.71
N MET A 133 -15.17 6.74 -0.91
CA MET A 133 -16.46 7.04 -0.32
C MET A 133 -16.57 6.56 1.15
N PHE A 134 -16.10 5.36 1.45
CA PHE A 134 -16.21 4.68 2.75
C PHE A 134 -14.85 4.39 3.37
N GLY A 135 -13.95 5.36 3.34
CA GLY A 135 -12.60 5.22 3.86
C GLY A 135 -12.52 4.94 5.36
N SER A 136 -13.50 5.42 6.16
CA SER A 136 -13.59 5.15 7.59
C SER A 136 -13.98 3.72 7.91
N GLU A 137 -14.99 3.19 7.22
CA GLU A 137 -15.48 1.82 7.33
C GLU A 137 -14.41 0.82 6.90
N ARG A 138 -13.75 1.12 5.77
CA ARG A 138 -12.62 0.34 5.28
C ARG A 138 -11.45 0.34 6.27
N ARG A 139 -11.20 1.46 6.95
CA ARG A 139 -10.16 1.53 7.98
C ARG A 139 -10.51 0.69 9.20
N ARG A 140 -11.76 0.70 9.65
CA ARG A 140 -12.25 -0.17 10.73
C ARG A 140 -12.10 -1.65 10.35
N ALA A 141 -12.50 -2.02 9.13
CA ALA A 141 -12.35 -3.38 8.62
C ALA A 141 -10.88 -3.83 8.48
N LYS A 142 -9.92 -2.91 8.47
CA LYS A 142 -8.49 -3.23 8.44
C LYS A 142 -7.92 -3.54 9.83
N VAL A 143 -8.54 -3.02 10.89
CA VAL A 143 -8.04 -3.14 12.28
C VAL A 143 -8.67 -4.34 12.99
N THR A 144 -9.78 -4.85 12.47
CA THR A 144 -10.48 -6.04 12.98
C THR A 144 -9.88 -7.31 12.40
#